data_19d28de9f8afd20e2e5b69cdb1e763bd
#
_entry.id   19d28de9f8afd20e2e5b69cdb1e763bd
#
_cell.length_a   1.000
_cell.length_b   1.000
_cell.length_c   1.000
_cell.angle_alpha   90.00
_cell.angle_beta   90.00
_cell.angle_gamma   90.00
#
_symmetry.space_group_name_H-M   'P 1'
#
loop_
_entity.id
_entity.type
_entity.pdbx_description
1 polymer ?
#
loop_
_entity_poly.entity_id
_entity_poly.type
_entity_poly.pdbx_seq_one_letter_code
_entity_poly.pdbx_strand_id
1 'polypeptide(L)'
;MNASNGRLLGFLISTLARIAAAVLVGIVSVDLDAQAQAPAPLVIDGGTLIDGNGGTPVTDAVVVIQGDRITSVSRRGQATIPANAQVIRADGKFILPGLWDSQVSYNWYYGEVMLNYGITSTVDVGIAGEIGAPHRDGVHKGLVRGPRPFTGLSRFTTEPVGGTGLETPGTPGRTPKTGQEARELIRTWVELGADMIQFAEGGLPMEIYKAGADEARRLGKPTFMRAYGPILGPREAAMLGTRNLPHSAGIGRTVARMPVTSEDDPRNEADLYSEMDEAKAKDLIQLLVKQNVALTPTFRATYGGFQRDWDKFALEDRRFFETADPALLSYYPPERTETALAIYRGRPGGTGAVRERRLQGYRNALRFHKMFADAGGHVVPGANTNPTRVPGNSLIHEMLIFVEAGITPMQIIQGATKWSAEMIDRGKDLGTIEAGKLADIVIVNADPLQNIENLRQVDTVIFGGRRVQLGYSAGYNPVFKRESELNAPVDALLWVNAFKPVAFGGSGGRFSGNRPVGPGQPLPNPVESPQPAIESISPLMVTEGSALATVTLKGFNFVRRSQVLFKGVPVPFKTVSGSELQVTIDGSLLREPGWHEMVVRNPWPLHPEIGLQWGNGTSNKAHLIVKFRD
;
A
#
# COMPACT_ATOMS: atom_id res chain seq x y z
N MET A 1 -44.26 -60.51 47.33
CA MET A 1 -43.06 -59.76 46.86
C MET A 1 -43.22 -59.57 45.38
N ASN A 2 -43.22 -58.35 44.87
CA ASN A 2 -43.32 -57.91 43.48
C ASN A 2 -44.59 -57.14 43.07
N ALA A 3 -44.99 -56.12 43.80
CA ALA A 3 -45.92 -55.11 43.28
C ALA A 3 -45.54 -53.67 43.45
N SER A 4 -44.40 -53.39 44.14
CA SER A 4 -43.92 -52.01 44.45
C SER A 4 -42.92 -51.44 43.44
N ASN A 5 -42.18 -52.27 42.70
CA ASN A 5 -41.12 -51.78 41.80
C ASN A 5 -41.62 -51.31 40.42
N GLY A 6 -42.82 -51.77 39.97
CA GLY A 6 -43.37 -51.34 38.66
C GLY A 6 -43.94 -49.90 38.67
N ARG A 7 -44.43 -49.43 39.82
CA ARG A 7 -44.99 -48.08 39.94
C ARG A 7 -43.94 -46.98 40.04
N LEU A 8 -42.76 -47.28 40.62
CA LEU A 8 -41.67 -46.31 40.72
C LEU A 8 -40.98 -46.08 39.39
N LEU A 9 -40.83 -47.14 38.58
CA LEU A 9 -40.22 -47.03 37.24
C LEU A 9 -41.13 -46.28 36.25
N GLY A 10 -42.46 -46.51 36.31
CA GLY A 10 -43.42 -45.76 35.52
C GLY A 10 -43.49 -44.25 35.84
N PHE A 11 -43.32 -43.92 37.12
CA PHE A 11 -43.34 -42.52 37.55
C PHE A 11 -42.04 -41.76 37.14
N LEU A 12 -40.90 -42.43 37.21
CA LEU A 12 -39.61 -41.90 36.76
C LEU A 12 -39.57 -41.68 35.24
N ILE A 13 -40.11 -42.62 34.44
CA ILE A 13 -40.16 -42.50 32.98
C ILE A 13 -41.11 -41.38 32.55
N SER A 14 -42.25 -41.21 33.24
CA SER A 14 -43.19 -40.14 32.93
C SER A 14 -42.68 -38.74 33.30
N THR A 15 -41.88 -38.65 34.37
CA THR A 15 -41.27 -37.41 34.85
C THR A 15 -40.11 -37.01 33.93
N LEU A 16 -39.27 -37.93 33.51
CA LEU A 16 -38.20 -37.71 32.55
C LEU A 16 -38.75 -37.31 31.16
N ALA A 17 -39.84 -37.92 30.71
CA ALA A 17 -40.51 -37.52 29.45
C ALA A 17 -41.12 -36.14 29.51
N ARG A 18 -41.63 -35.69 30.65
CA ARG A 18 -42.16 -34.33 30.84
C ARG A 18 -41.02 -33.28 30.95
N ILE A 19 -39.89 -33.63 31.54
CA ILE A 19 -38.72 -32.75 31.58
C ILE A 19 -38.10 -32.65 30.19
N ALA A 20 -37.98 -33.72 29.43
CA ALA A 20 -37.51 -33.72 28.06
C ALA A 20 -38.42 -32.89 27.12
N ALA A 21 -39.76 -33.01 27.29
CA ALA A 21 -40.71 -32.21 26.53
C ALA A 21 -40.66 -30.69 26.90
N ALA A 22 -40.45 -30.35 28.16
CA ALA A 22 -40.29 -29.00 28.62
C ALA A 22 -38.97 -28.36 28.14
N VAL A 23 -37.87 -29.14 28.06
CA VAL A 23 -36.59 -28.70 27.51
C VAL A 23 -36.67 -28.56 25.99
N LEU A 24 -37.41 -29.45 25.26
CA LEU A 24 -37.61 -29.31 23.82
C LEU A 24 -38.53 -28.11 23.45
N VAL A 25 -39.52 -27.78 24.26
CA VAL A 25 -40.36 -26.58 24.06
C VAL A 25 -39.65 -25.28 24.49
N GLY A 26 -38.70 -25.35 25.43
CA GLY A 26 -37.86 -24.22 25.82
C GLY A 26 -36.74 -23.91 24.82
N ILE A 27 -36.38 -24.83 23.92
CA ILE A 27 -35.33 -24.62 22.91
C ILE A 27 -35.95 -24.10 21.57
N VAL A 28 -37.26 -24.14 21.39
CA VAL A 28 -37.94 -23.70 20.15
C VAL A 28 -38.42 -22.25 20.24
N SER A 29 -38.27 -21.57 21.35
CA SER A 29 -38.55 -20.12 21.45
C SER A 29 -37.32 -19.30 21.77
N VAL A 30 -36.17 -19.64 21.21
CA VAL A 30 -35.13 -18.64 20.93
C VAL A 30 -35.58 -17.97 19.63
N ASP A 31 -36.19 -16.82 19.75
CA ASP A 31 -36.51 -15.95 18.63
C ASP A 31 -35.29 -15.84 17.69
N LEU A 32 -35.33 -16.56 16.60
CA LEU A 32 -34.42 -16.44 15.45
C LEU A 32 -34.73 -15.18 14.60
N ASP A 33 -35.36 -14.19 15.20
CA ASP A 33 -35.58 -12.88 14.60
C ASP A 33 -34.76 -11.75 15.21
N ALA A 34 -33.51 -12.03 15.57
CA ALA A 34 -32.51 -11.00 15.49
C ALA A 34 -32.09 -10.84 14.02
N GLN A 35 -33.02 -10.47 13.14
CA GLN A 35 -32.66 -9.79 11.89
C GLN A 35 -31.79 -8.63 12.33
N ALA A 36 -30.49 -8.71 12.05
CA ALA A 36 -29.58 -7.59 12.28
C ALA A 36 -30.18 -6.40 11.56
N GLN A 37 -30.81 -5.50 12.34
CA GLN A 37 -31.50 -4.35 11.81
C GLN A 37 -30.49 -3.60 10.96
N ALA A 38 -30.77 -3.44 9.67
CA ALA A 38 -29.89 -2.73 8.77
C ALA A 38 -29.47 -1.41 9.41
N PRO A 39 -28.19 -1.05 9.40
CA PRO A 39 -27.73 0.18 10.06
C PRO A 39 -28.55 1.37 9.56
N ALA A 40 -28.89 2.28 10.48
CA ALA A 40 -29.65 3.48 10.15
C ALA A 40 -28.97 4.23 8.99
N PRO A 41 -29.73 4.73 8.01
CA PRO A 41 -29.18 5.52 6.92
C PRO A 41 -28.42 6.74 7.45
N LEU A 42 -27.34 7.12 6.77
CA LEU A 42 -26.62 8.36 7.01
C LEU A 42 -27.02 9.37 5.93
N VAL A 43 -27.34 10.59 6.32
CA VAL A 43 -27.73 11.66 5.39
C VAL A 43 -26.84 12.87 5.61
N ILE A 44 -26.21 13.36 4.55
CA ILE A 44 -25.61 14.69 4.52
C ILE A 44 -26.67 15.64 3.99
N ASP A 45 -27.03 16.65 4.77
CA ASP A 45 -28.12 17.59 4.44
C ASP A 45 -27.60 19.03 4.39
N GLY A 46 -27.71 19.65 3.21
CA GLY A 46 -27.23 20.99 2.89
C GLY A 46 -25.81 21.01 2.38
N GLY A 47 -25.26 22.20 2.23
CA GLY A 47 -23.92 22.42 1.72
C GLY A 47 -23.82 22.47 0.19
N THR A 48 -22.62 22.75 -0.30
CA THR A 48 -22.28 22.80 -1.72
C THR A 48 -21.57 21.52 -2.13
N LEU A 49 -22.17 20.74 -3.00
CA LEU A 49 -21.58 19.50 -3.53
C LEU A 49 -20.69 19.79 -4.73
N ILE A 50 -19.43 19.39 -4.62
CA ILE A 50 -18.46 19.27 -5.70
C ILE A 50 -18.29 17.77 -5.97
N ASP A 51 -19.08 17.22 -6.87
CA ASP A 51 -19.26 15.78 -7.05
C ASP A 51 -18.04 15.02 -7.63
N GLY A 52 -17.01 15.74 -8.06
CA GLY A 52 -15.81 15.19 -8.70
C GLY A 52 -15.90 15.04 -10.22
N ASN A 53 -17.07 15.28 -10.83
CA ASN A 53 -17.24 15.17 -12.29
C ASN A 53 -16.77 16.39 -13.08
N GLY A 54 -16.47 17.52 -12.40
CA GLY A 54 -16.01 18.75 -13.05
C GLY A 54 -17.13 19.67 -13.51
N GLY A 55 -18.40 19.35 -13.15
CA GLY A 55 -19.55 20.18 -13.41
C GLY A 55 -19.69 21.37 -12.44
N THR A 56 -20.75 22.15 -12.61
CA THR A 56 -21.11 23.23 -11.68
C THR A 56 -21.47 22.65 -10.31
N PRO A 57 -20.91 23.17 -9.21
CA PRO A 57 -21.26 22.72 -7.87
C PRO A 57 -22.76 22.85 -7.57
N VAL A 58 -23.31 21.90 -6.84
CA VAL A 58 -24.73 21.84 -6.49
C VAL A 58 -24.93 22.37 -5.08
N THR A 59 -25.62 23.49 -4.94
CA THR A 59 -26.00 24.07 -3.62
C THR A 59 -27.16 23.30 -2.99
N ASP A 60 -27.23 23.35 -1.66
CA ASP A 60 -28.27 22.67 -0.86
C ASP A 60 -28.40 21.19 -1.19
N ALA A 61 -27.27 20.53 -1.35
CA ALA A 61 -27.21 19.13 -1.71
C ALA A 61 -27.65 18.22 -0.56
N VAL A 62 -28.31 17.11 -0.91
CA VAL A 62 -28.67 16.04 0.02
C VAL A 62 -28.11 14.74 -0.52
N VAL A 63 -27.25 14.10 0.27
CA VAL A 63 -26.67 12.79 -0.06
C VAL A 63 -27.16 11.76 0.94
N VAL A 64 -27.84 10.73 0.46
CA VAL A 64 -28.36 9.62 1.28
C VAL A 64 -27.47 8.42 1.12
N ILE A 65 -27.06 7.82 2.24
CA ILE A 65 -26.14 6.69 2.32
C ILE A 65 -26.83 5.57 3.08
N GLN A 66 -26.79 4.37 2.51
CA GLN A 66 -27.28 3.15 3.16
C GLN A 66 -26.17 2.09 3.15
N GLY A 67 -25.78 1.62 4.33
CA GLY A 67 -24.62 0.75 4.45
C GLY A 67 -23.34 1.48 4.03
N ASP A 68 -22.62 0.94 3.06
CA ASP A 68 -21.38 1.53 2.54
C ASP A 68 -21.57 2.33 1.24
N ARG A 69 -22.84 2.44 0.70
CA ARG A 69 -23.09 3.04 -0.61
C ARG A 69 -24.01 4.26 -0.55
N ILE A 70 -23.78 5.15 -1.48
CA ILE A 70 -24.64 6.29 -1.78
C ILE A 70 -25.87 5.74 -2.50
N THR A 71 -27.06 6.02 -1.97
CA THR A 71 -28.34 5.59 -2.57
C THR A 71 -29.01 6.70 -3.37
N SER A 72 -28.82 7.96 -2.97
CA SER A 72 -29.31 9.09 -3.77
C SER A 72 -28.49 10.35 -3.54
N VAL A 73 -28.47 11.19 -4.59
CA VAL A 73 -27.92 12.55 -4.57
C VAL A 73 -28.99 13.47 -5.16
N SER A 74 -29.38 14.50 -4.42
CA SER A 74 -30.47 15.40 -4.81
C SER A 74 -30.28 16.77 -4.16
N ARG A 75 -31.24 17.66 -4.31
CA ARG A 75 -31.31 18.95 -3.59
C ARG A 75 -32.28 18.87 -2.43
N ARG A 76 -32.09 19.73 -1.42
CA ARG A 76 -33.04 19.93 -0.32
C ARG A 76 -34.43 20.25 -0.89
N GLY A 77 -35.46 19.65 -0.34
CA GLY A 77 -36.84 19.74 -0.85
C GLY A 77 -37.18 18.73 -1.96
N GLN A 78 -36.20 18.07 -2.58
CA GLN A 78 -36.42 16.98 -3.55
C GLN A 78 -36.07 15.62 -2.96
N ALA A 79 -35.31 15.58 -1.87
CA ALA A 79 -34.87 14.37 -1.21
C ALA A 79 -35.94 13.79 -0.31
N THR A 80 -36.10 12.46 -0.32
CA THR A 80 -36.78 11.75 0.75
C THR A 80 -35.74 11.33 1.80
N ILE A 81 -35.80 11.97 2.98
CA ILE A 81 -34.93 11.63 4.10
C ILE A 81 -35.63 10.54 4.93
N PRO A 82 -34.99 9.35 5.11
CA PRO A 82 -35.56 8.30 5.94
C PRO A 82 -35.76 8.76 7.39
N ALA A 83 -36.88 8.41 8.01
CA ALA A 83 -37.26 8.91 9.34
C ALA A 83 -36.27 8.52 10.45
N ASN A 84 -35.55 7.40 10.30
CA ASN A 84 -34.54 6.90 11.24
C ASN A 84 -33.10 7.29 10.85
N ALA A 85 -32.91 8.22 9.89
CA ALA A 85 -31.59 8.59 9.41
C ALA A 85 -30.77 9.36 10.46
N GLN A 86 -29.49 9.09 10.51
CA GLN A 86 -28.51 9.97 11.16
C GLN A 86 -28.21 11.13 10.19
N VAL A 87 -28.38 12.37 10.63
CA VAL A 87 -28.22 13.55 9.77
C VAL A 87 -26.95 14.33 10.13
N ILE A 88 -26.10 14.54 9.14
CA ILE A 88 -24.95 15.46 9.21
C ILE A 88 -25.35 16.76 8.51
N ARG A 89 -25.38 17.86 9.25
CA ARG A 89 -25.63 19.19 8.70
C ARG A 89 -24.39 19.74 8.04
N ALA A 90 -24.52 20.12 6.77
CA ALA A 90 -23.42 20.66 5.96
C ALA A 90 -23.69 22.10 5.47
N ASP A 91 -24.62 22.81 6.09
CA ASP A 91 -24.93 24.20 5.70
C ASP A 91 -23.67 25.07 5.74
N GLY A 92 -23.40 25.79 4.65
CA GLY A 92 -22.20 26.63 4.47
C GLY A 92 -20.90 25.88 4.23
N LYS A 93 -20.91 24.55 4.17
CA LYS A 93 -19.75 23.68 3.94
C LYS A 93 -19.73 23.14 2.51
N PHE A 94 -18.61 22.50 2.15
CA PHE A 94 -18.38 21.91 0.84
C PHE A 94 -18.20 20.40 0.97
N ILE A 95 -18.90 19.66 0.11
CA ILE A 95 -18.97 18.20 0.12
C ILE A 95 -18.21 17.71 -1.10
N LEU A 96 -17.19 16.86 -0.91
CA LEU A 96 -16.35 16.32 -1.97
C LEU A 96 -16.22 14.80 -1.83
N PRO A 97 -15.89 14.09 -2.92
CA PRO A 97 -15.42 12.70 -2.79
C PRO A 97 -14.17 12.65 -1.90
N GLY A 98 -13.98 11.55 -1.20
CA GLY A 98 -12.77 11.32 -0.42
C GLY A 98 -11.51 11.46 -1.28
N LEU A 99 -10.50 12.13 -0.74
CA LEU A 99 -9.27 12.44 -1.46
C LEU A 99 -8.38 11.20 -1.64
N TRP A 100 -7.55 11.23 -2.68
CA TRP A 100 -6.56 10.22 -3.00
C TRP A 100 -5.15 10.81 -2.94
N ASP A 101 -4.22 10.12 -2.28
CA ASP A 101 -2.79 10.28 -2.55
C ASP A 101 -2.36 9.19 -3.52
N SER A 102 -2.12 9.59 -4.77
CA SER A 102 -1.92 8.65 -5.88
C SER A 102 -0.51 8.11 -6.00
N GLN A 103 0.37 8.44 -5.06
CA GLN A 103 1.70 7.85 -4.97
C GLN A 103 2.22 7.87 -3.55
N VAL A 104 2.17 6.72 -2.90
CA VAL A 104 2.70 6.54 -1.55
C VAL A 104 3.57 5.30 -1.46
N SER A 105 4.52 5.33 -0.53
CA SER A 105 5.16 4.17 0.07
C SER A 105 4.43 3.94 1.39
N TYR A 106 3.33 3.19 1.34
CA TYR A 106 2.40 3.15 2.46
C TYR A 106 3.02 2.53 3.70
N ASN A 107 2.85 3.22 4.83
CA ASN A 107 3.20 2.72 6.15
C ASN A 107 1.99 2.81 7.08
N TRP A 108 1.82 1.84 7.96
CA TRP A 108 0.68 1.71 8.85
C TRP A 108 0.44 2.97 9.72
N TYR A 109 1.49 3.66 10.14
CA TYR A 109 1.39 4.86 10.98
C TYR A 109 0.96 6.12 10.23
N TYR A 110 0.80 6.06 8.89
CA TYR A 110 0.20 7.15 8.12
C TYR A 110 -1.31 7.18 8.22
N GLY A 111 -1.96 6.06 8.60
CA GLY A 111 -3.38 5.85 8.44
C GLY A 111 -4.25 6.93 9.07
N GLU A 112 -4.07 7.20 10.35
CA GLU A 112 -4.87 8.23 11.03
C GLU A 112 -4.54 9.64 10.52
N VAL A 113 -3.25 9.94 10.26
CA VAL A 113 -2.83 11.24 9.71
C VAL A 113 -3.55 11.51 8.39
N MET A 114 -3.53 10.55 7.48
CA MET A 114 -4.17 10.70 6.16
C MET A 114 -5.68 10.92 6.27
N LEU A 115 -6.37 10.18 7.14
CA LEU A 115 -7.80 10.37 7.37
C LEU A 115 -8.13 11.77 7.90
N ASN A 116 -7.28 12.34 8.77
CA ASN A 116 -7.46 13.71 9.26
C ASN A 116 -7.31 14.78 8.16
N TYR A 117 -6.67 14.44 7.03
CA TYR A 117 -6.61 15.28 5.83
C TYR A 117 -7.68 14.93 4.79
N GLY A 118 -8.67 14.10 5.13
CA GLY A 118 -9.72 13.69 4.19
C GLY A 118 -9.27 12.72 3.10
N ILE A 119 -8.08 12.15 3.23
CA ILE A 119 -7.56 11.14 2.31
C ILE A 119 -8.17 9.80 2.69
N THR A 120 -9.03 9.26 1.83
CA THR A 120 -9.74 7.99 2.03
C THR A 120 -9.14 6.84 1.22
N SER A 121 -8.32 7.16 0.23
CA SER A 121 -7.67 6.14 -0.62
C SER A 121 -6.24 6.53 -0.94
N THR A 122 -5.38 5.52 -1.10
CA THR A 122 -3.98 5.71 -1.48
C THR A 122 -3.57 4.70 -2.55
N VAL A 123 -2.62 5.08 -3.39
CA VAL A 123 -1.97 4.15 -4.31
C VAL A 123 -0.57 3.86 -3.79
N ASP A 124 -0.39 2.67 -3.21
CA ASP A 124 0.91 2.16 -2.78
C ASP A 124 1.66 1.59 -3.97
N VAL A 125 2.75 2.25 -4.30
CA VAL A 125 3.54 1.95 -5.50
C VAL A 125 4.47 0.74 -5.34
N GLY A 126 4.04 -0.26 -4.58
CA GLY A 126 4.74 -1.54 -4.47
C GLY A 126 5.87 -1.55 -3.45
N ILE A 127 5.63 -0.96 -2.27
CA ILE A 127 6.58 -0.96 -1.14
C ILE A 127 6.01 -1.69 0.08
N ALA A 128 4.67 -1.80 0.20
CA ALA A 128 4.06 -2.51 1.31
C ALA A 128 4.41 -4.01 1.36
N GLY A 129 4.84 -4.56 0.24
CA GLY A 129 5.14 -5.98 0.14
C GLY A 129 3.88 -6.84 0.31
N GLU A 130 4.09 -8.06 0.74
CA GLU A 130 3.04 -9.06 0.91
C GLU A 130 1.95 -8.68 1.91
N ILE A 131 2.23 -7.80 2.85
CA ILE A 131 1.21 -7.35 3.82
C ILE A 131 0.25 -6.31 3.26
N GLY A 132 0.53 -5.73 2.09
CA GLY A 132 -0.29 -4.68 1.50
C GLY A 132 -1.73 -5.11 1.25
N ALA A 133 -1.93 -6.30 0.66
CA ALA A 133 -3.26 -6.81 0.39
C ALA A 133 -4.05 -7.18 1.67
N PRO A 134 -3.51 -7.96 2.63
CA PRO A 134 -4.19 -8.21 3.90
C PRO A 134 -4.49 -6.94 4.71
N HIS A 135 -3.60 -5.95 4.70
CA HIS A 135 -3.84 -4.66 5.33
C HIS A 135 -5.02 -3.93 4.70
N ARG A 136 -5.05 -3.85 3.35
CA ARG A 136 -6.18 -3.29 2.59
C ARG A 136 -7.49 -3.97 2.96
N ASP A 137 -7.49 -5.29 2.99
CA ASP A 137 -8.69 -6.08 3.29
C ASP A 137 -9.16 -5.84 4.73
N GLY A 138 -8.22 -5.67 5.68
CA GLY A 138 -8.51 -5.25 7.05
C GLY A 138 -9.13 -3.86 7.14
N VAL A 139 -8.65 -2.92 6.33
CA VAL A 139 -9.26 -1.57 6.23
C VAL A 139 -10.69 -1.67 5.68
N HIS A 140 -10.91 -2.45 4.63
CA HIS A 140 -12.24 -2.68 4.05
C HIS A 140 -13.24 -3.24 5.07
N LYS A 141 -12.79 -4.17 5.89
CA LYS A 141 -13.62 -4.81 6.94
C LYS A 141 -13.80 -3.93 8.18
N GLY A 142 -13.16 -2.76 8.22
CA GLY A 142 -13.18 -1.85 9.39
C GLY A 142 -12.38 -2.38 10.58
N LEU A 143 -11.51 -3.34 10.38
CA LEU A 143 -10.64 -3.95 11.40
C LEU A 143 -9.31 -3.21 11.54
N VAL A 144 -8.94 -2.43 10.53
CA VAL A 144 -7.76 -1.58 10.50
C VAL A 144 -8.18 -0.15 10.16
N ARG A 145 -7.70 0.83 10.90
CA ARG A 145 -7.99 2.24 10.69
C ARG A 145 -7.00 2.85 9.69
N GLY A 146 -7.49 3.55 8.69
CA GLY A 146 -6.67 4.21 7.67
C GLY A 146 -7.42 4.36 6.36
N PRO A 147 -6.84 5.07 5.37
CA PRO A 147 -7.33 5.08 4.01
C PRO A 147 -7.15 3.70 3.39
N ARG A 148 -7.97 3.38 2.39
CA ARG A 148 -7.90 2.15 1.60
C ARG A 148 -6.64 2.16 0.73
N PRO A 149 -5.62 1.34 0.99
CA PRO A 149 -4.45 1.28 0.14
C PRO A 149 -4.71 0.36 -1.05
N PHE A 150 -4.58 0.87 -2.27
CA PHE A 150 -4.47 0.05 -3.47
C PHE A 150 -2.99 -0.22 -3.72
N THR A 151 -2.60 -1.48 -3.74
CA THR A 151 -1.18 -1.85 -3.66
C THR A 151 -0.68 -2.60 -4.87
N GLY A 152 0.55 -2.31 -5.30
CA GLY A 152 1.30 -3.10 -6.25
C GLY A 152 2.09 -4.25 -5.61
N LEU A 153 2.08 -4.37 -4.30
CA LEU A 153 2.86 -5.27 -3.46
C LEU A 153 4.38 -5.08 -3.64
N SER A 154 4.88 -5.21 -4.85
CA SER A 154 6.29 -5.09 -5.23
C SER A 154 6.44 -4.37 -6.57
N ARG A 155 7.66 -4.22 -7.03
CA ARG A 155 7.99 -3.53 -8.29
C ARG A 155 8.69 -4.46 -9.26
N PHE A 156 8.31 -4.36 -10.51
CA PHE A 156 8.97 -5.00 -11.62
C PHE A 156 10.19 -4.17 -12.02
N THR A 157 11.42 -4.63 -11.73
CA THR A 157 12.64 -3.82 -11.85
C THR A 157 13.86 -4.66 -12.20
N THR A 158 14.94 -4.02 -12.65
CA THR A 158 16.26 -4.63 -12.91
C THR A 158 17.03 -4.97 -11.64
N GLU A 159 16.82 -4.19 -10.59
CA GLU A 159 17.44 -4.44 -9.29
C GLU A 159 16.35 -4.94 -8.33
N PRO A 160 16.63 -5.95 -7.50
CA PRO A 160 15.74 -6.21 -6.39
C PRO A 160 15.64 -4.91 -5.60
N VAL A 161 14.47 -4.29 -5.58
CA VAL A 161 14.29 -3.11 -4.76
C VAL A 161 14.28 -3.56 -3.31
N GLY A 162 15.47 -3.84 -2.82
CA GLY A 162 15.76 -3.87 -1.42
C GLY A 162 15.64 -2.47 -0.85
N GLY A 163 14.52 -1.81 -1.09
CA GLY A 163 14.27 -0.50 -0.51
C GLY A 163 13.96 -0.59 0.96
N THR A 164 13.65 -1.77 1.46
CA THR A 164 13.16 -1.90 2.82
C THR A 164 13.93 -2.88 3.68
N GLY A 165 14.92 -3.61 3.11
CA GLY A 165 15.76 -4.52 3.89
C GLY A 165 15.01 -5.70 4.56
N LEU A 166 13.71 -5.79 4.36
CA LEU A 166 12.81 -6.75 4.98
C LEU A 166 11.96 -7.46 3.92
N GLU A 167 12.58 -7.82 2.81
CA GLU A 167 11.94 -8.80 1.95
C GLU A 167 11.90 -10.12 2.73
N THR A 168 10.71 -10.53 3.10
CA THR A 168 10.50 -11.88 3.60
C THR A 168 11.03 -12.84 2.55
N PRO A 169 11.83 -13.85 2.90
CA PRO A 169 12.24 -14.85 1.96
C PRO A 169 11.03 -15.42 1.23
N GLY A 170 11.04 -15.30 -0.10
CA GLY A 170 9.91 -15.71 -0.93
C GLY A 170 9.02 -14.58 -1.43
N THR A 171 9.21 -13.34 -0.99
CA THR A 171 8.57 -12.19 -1.62
C THR A 171 9.11 -12.05 -3.04
N PRO A 172 8.24 -11.95 -4.06
CA PRO A 172 8.69 -11.93 -5.45
C PRO A 172 9.23 -10.56 -5.86
N GLY A 173 10.40 -10.20 -5.34
CA GLY A 173 11.22 -9.08 -5.82
C GLY A 173 12.24 -9.51 -6.88
N ARG A 174 11.94 -10.58 -7.65
CA ARG A 174 12.87 -11.10 -8.64
C ARG A 174 12.88 -10.22 -9.88
N THR A 175 14.09 -9.90 -10.34
CA THR A 175 14.31 -9.40 -11.70
C THR A 175 14.06 -10.52 -12.69
N PRO A 176 13.01 -10.47 -13.53
CA PRO A 176 12.79 -11.49 -14.53
C PRO A 176 13.84 -11.39 -15.63
N LYS A 177 14.35 -12.54 -16.07
CA LYS A 177 15.36 -12.65 -17.14
C LYS A 177 14.73 -13.01 -18.49
N THR A 178 13.50 -13.50 -18.47
CA THR A 178 12.77 -13.94 -19.68
C THR A 178 11.33 -13.45 -19.62
N GLY A 179 10.68 -13.39 -20.77
CA GLY A 179 9.25 -13.07 -20.84
C GLY A 179 8.37 -14.10 -20.10
N GLN A 180 8.81 -15.35 -20.00
CA GLN A 180 8.10 -16.38 -19.23
C GLN A 180 8.16 -16.09 -17.73
N GLU A 181 9.35 -15.80 -17.20
CA GLU A 181 9.52 -15.42 -15.80
C GLU A 181 8.74 -14.14 -15.46
N ALA A 182 8.69 -13.17 -16.40
CA ALA A 182 7.87 -11.96 -16.25
C ALA A 182 6.38 -12.30 -16.04
N ARG A 183 5.82 -13.19 -16.85
CA ARG A 183 4.41 -13.62 -16.72
C ARG A 183 4.16 -14.35 -15.40
N GLU A 184 5.06 -15.23 -15.00
CA GLU A 184 4.96 -15.98 -13.75
C GLU A 184 4.98 -15.03 -12.54
N LEU A 185 5.87 -14.05 -12.55
CA LEU A 185 5.97 -13.03 -11.51
C LEU A 185 4.67 -12.22 -11.38
N ILE A 186 4.11 -11.76 -12.50
CA ILE A 186 2.83 -11.03 -12.50
C ILE A 186 1.69 -11.89 -11.95
N ARG A 187 1.59 -13.16 -12.33
CA ARG A 187 0.57 -14.08 -11.78
C ARG A 187 0.70 -14.19 -10.26
N THR A 188 1.91 -14.41 -9.78
CA THR A 188 2.17 -14.50 -8.34
C THR A 188 1.73 -13.25 -7.60
N TRP A 189 2.02 -12.05 -8.11
CA TRP A 189 1.58 -10.82 -7.45
C TRP A 189 0.06 -10.66 -7.47
N VAL A 190 -0.60 -11.03 -8.56
CA VAL A 190 -2.06 -10.98 -8.66
C VAL A 190 -2.70 -11.98 -7.70
N GLU A 191 -2.17 -13.19 -7.58
CA GLU A 191 -2.61 -14.21 -6.63
C GLU A 191 -2.43 -13.76 -5.17
N LEU A 192 -1.36 -13.02 -4.87
CA LEU A 192 -1.13 -12.39 -3.56
C LEU A 192 -2.01 -11.17 -3.31
N GLY A 193 -2.81 -10.73 -4.28
CA GLY A 193 -3.79 -9.67 -4.13
C GLY A 193 -3.36 -8.30 -4.63
N ALA A 194 -2.41 -8.20 -5.55
CA ALA A 194 -2.05 -6.93 -6.17
C ALA A 194 -3.25 -6.28 -6.89
N ASP A 195 -3.45 -4.99 -6.68
CA ASP A 195 -4.47 -4.20 -7.37
C ASP A 195 -3.98 -3.69 -8.72
N MET A 196 -2.70 -3.40 -8.83
CA MET A 196 -2.03 -2.92 -10.04
C MET A 196 -0.62 -3.48 -10.12
N ILE A 197 0.04 -3.34 -11.27
CA ILE A 197 1.42 -3.75 -11.48
C ILE A 197 2.27 -2.51 -11.74
N GLN A 198 3.29 -2.31 -10.91
CA GLN A 198 4.25 -1.24 -11.13
C GLN A 198 5.54 -1.74 -11.77
N PHE A 199 5.86 -1.16 -12.91
CA PHE A 199 7.17 -1.27 -13.54
C PHE A 199 8.02 -0.08 -13.06
N ALA A 200 9.12 -0.39 -12.39
CA ALA A 200 10.05 0.61 -11.92
C ALA A 200 11.30 0.58 -12.79
N GLU A 201 11.75 1.73 -13.21
CA GLU A 201 13.04 2.02 -13.86
C GLU A 201 13.44 1.08 -15.01
N GLY A 202 13.92 1.63 -16.10
CA GLY A 202 14.04 0.90 -17.34
C GLY A 202 15.44 0.41 -17.64
N GLY A 203 15.75 -0.83 -17.48
CA GLY A 203 17.00 -1.48 -17.92
C GLY A 203 16.75 -2.90 -18.42
N LEU A 204 15.50 -3.36 -18.34
CA LEU A 204 15.14 -4.68 -18.86
C LEU A 204 14.94 -4.63 -20.39
N PRO A 205 15.22 -5.71 -21.11
CA PRO A 205 14.84 -5.84 -22.50
C PRO A 205 13.36 -5.59 -22.74
N MET A 206 13.01 -4.95 -23.86
CA MET A 206 11.62 -4.57 -24.19
C MET A 206 10.67 -5.76 -24.22
N GLU A 207 11.13 -6.93 -24.63
CA GLU A 207 10.31 -8.14 -24.64
C GLU A 207 9.86 -8.58 -23.24
N ILE A 208 10.63 -8.28 -22.21
CA ILE A 208 10.28 -8.57 -20.81
C ILE A 208 9.18 -7.61 -20.34
N TYR A 209 9.33 -6.29 -20.61
CA TYR A 209 8.28 -5.31 -20.30
C TYR A 209 6.97 -5.65 -21.03
N LYS A 210 7.07 -5.99 -22.31
CA LYS A 210 5.91 -6.38 -23.11
C LYS A 210 5.22 -7.61 -22.54
N ALA A 211 5.98 -8.66 -22.21
CA ALA A 211 5.44 -9.89 -21.65
C ALA A 211 4.72 -9.65 -20.30
N GLY A 212 5.30 -8.82 -19.43
CA GLY A 212 4.68 -8.43 -18.15
C GLY A 212 3.42 -7.59 -18.34
N ALA A 213 3.46 -6.59 -19.22
CA ALA A 213 2.30 -5.72 -19.51
C ALA A 213 1.14 -6.50 -20.16
N ASP A 214 1.44 -7.39 -21.10
CA ASP A 214 0.43 -8.25 -21.74
C ASP A 214 -0.23 -9.19 -20.72
N GLU A 215 0.54 -9.75 -19.79
CA GLU A 215 0.00 -10.62 -18.73
C GLU A 215 -0.82 -9.84 -17.71
N ALA A 216 -0.37 -8.65 -17.29
CA ALA A 216 -1.15 -7.78 -16.42
C ALA A 216 -2.51 -7.43 -17.05
N ARG A 217 -2.51 -7.08 -18.34
CA ARG A 217 -3.73 -6.80 -19.13
C ARG A 217 -4.64 -8.03 -19.19
N ARG A 218 -4.08 -9.22 -19.45
CA ARG A 218 -4.84 -10.50 -19.48
C ARG A 218 -5.53 -10.78 -18.15
N LEU A 219 -4.91 -10.39 -17.04
CA LEU A 219 -5.42 -10.54 -15.69
C LEU A 219 -6.29 -9.36 -15.22
N GLY A 220 -6.58 -8.39 -16.12
CA GLY A 220 -7.39 -7.22 -15.80
C GLY A 220 -6.74 -6.26 -14.79
N LYS A 221 -5.41 -6.20 -14.75
CA LYS A 221 -4.68 -5.32 -13.83
C LYS A 221 -4.09 -4.12 -14.57
N PRO A 222 -4.35 -2.88 -14.10
CA PRO A 222 -3.71 -1.70 -14.64
C PRO A 222 -2.20 -1.72 -14.38
N THR A 223 -1.44 -1.14 -15.31
CA THR A 223 0.01 -1.01 -15.19
C THR A 223 0.42 0.43 -14.98
N PHE A 224 1.40 0.66 -14.11
CA PHE A 224 2.05 1.93 -13.87
C PHE A 224 3.52 1.79 -14.25
N MET A 225 4.05 2.70 -15.06
CA MET A 225 5.41 2.58 -15.59
C MET A 225 6.24 3.81 -15.29
N ARG A 226 7.31 3.65 -14.51
CA ARG A 226 8.35 4.67 -14.33
C ARG A 226 9.28 4.63 -15.53
N ALA A 227 8.88 5.30 -16.59
CA ALA A 227 9.44 5.15 -17.93
C ALA A 227 10.62 6.11 -18.18
N TYR A 228 11.71 5.96 -17.42
CA TYR A 228 12.87 6.84 -17.54
C TYR A 228 13.61 6.72 -18.89
N GLY A 229 13.44 5.62 -19.64
CA GLY A 229 14.20 5.36 -20.86
C GLY A 229 15.65 4.92 -20.57
N PRO A 230 16.48 4.66 -21.59
CA PRO A 230 16.15 4.79 -23.03
C PRO A 230 15.30 3.64 -23.60
N ILE A 231 15.27 2.44 -22.97
CA ILE A 231 14.53 1.27 -23.47
C ILE A 231 13.03 1.46 -23.28
N LEU A 232 12.59 1.76 -22.07
CA LEU A 232 11.20 2.02 -21.72
C LEU A 232 11.02 3.52 -21.46
N GLY A 233 10.70 4.28 -22.48
CA GLY A 233 10.33 5.69 -22.36
C GLY A 233 8.82 5.90 -22.27
N PRO A 234 8.34 7.16 -22.12
CA PRO A 234 6.91 7.49 -22.06
C PRO A 234 6.10 7.04 -23.28
N ARG A 235 6.69 7.05 -24.47
CA ARG A 235 6.04 6.60 -25.70
C ARG A 235 5.82 5.10 -25.69
N GLU A 236 6.86 4.34 -25.36
CA GLU A 236 6.82 2.90 -25.26
C GLU A 236 5.84 2.46 -24.16
N ALA A 237 5.89 3.11 -23.00
CA ALA A 237 4.96 2.84 -21.91
C ALA A 237 3.49 3.09 -22.31
N ALA A 238 3.22 4.19 -23.02
CA ALA A 238 1.88 4.50 -23.55
C ALA A 238 1.41 3.42 -24.56
N MET A 239 2.29 2.97 -25.43
CA MET A 239 1.99 1.91 -26.41
C MET A 239 1.82 0.53 -25.75
N LEU A 240 2.45 0.27 -24.61
CA LEU A 240 2.22 -0.92 -23.79
C LEU A 240 0.93 -0.84 -22.96
N GLY A 241 0.23 0.31 -22.98
CA GLY A 241 -1.06 0.50 -22.33
C GLY A 241 -0.96 0.84 -20.84
N THR A 242 0.11 1.52 -20.43
CA THR A 242 0.20 2.03 -19.05
C THR A 242 -0.96 2.96 -18.74
N ARG A 243 -1.47 2.89 -17.50
CA ARG A 243 -2.49 3.81 -17.00
C ARG A 243 -1.90 5.06 -16.37
N ASN A 244 -0.64 4.97 -15.91
CA ASN A 244 0.01 6.08 -15.22
C ASN A 244 1.52 6.10 -15.47
N LEU A 245 2.08 7.31 -15.53
CA LEU A 245 3.51 7.55 -15.47
C LEU A 245 3.87 8.18 -14.11
N PRO A 246 4.22 7.37 -13.10
CA PRO A 246 4.68 7.87 -11.81
C PRO A 246 5.92 8.74 -11.96
N HIS A 247 6.00 9.84 -11.20
CA HIS A 247 7.01 10.90 -11.29
C HIS A 247 7.04 11.63 -12.64
N SER A 248 6.06 11.42 -13.52
CA SER A 248 6.14 11.82 -14.94
C SER A 248 7.48 11.42 -15.56
N ALA A 249 7.95 10.23 -15.16
CA ALA A 249 9.30 9.75 -15.44
C ALA A 249 9.59 9.71 -16.94
N GLY A 250 10.78 10.18 -17.34
CA GLY A 250 11.29 10.15 -18.70
C GLY A 250 10.68 11.20 -19.65
N ILE A 251 9.72 12.00 -19.21
CA ILE A 251 9.13 13.03 -20.05
C ILE A 251 10.20 14.07 -20.45
N GLY A 252 10.98 14.57 -19.48
CA GLY A 252 12.08 15.50 -19.75
C GLY A 252 13.04 14.95 -20.82
N ARG A 253 13.42 13.67 -20.70
CA ARG A 253 14.26 12.97 -21.71
C ARG A 253 13.62 12.94 -23.09
N THR A 254 12.33 12.70 -23.16
CA THR A 254 11.60 12.57 -24.43
C THR A 254 11.42 13.92 -25.14
N VAL A 255 11.25 14.99 -24.37
CA VAL A 255 10.97 16.33 -24.94
C VAL A 255 12.21 17.22 -25.06
N ALA A 256 13.37 16.82 -24.56
CA ALA A 256 14.61 17.55 -24.70
C ALA A 256 15.03 17.70 -26.18
N ARG A 257 15.64 18.83 -26.53
CA ARG A 257 16.16 19.06 -27.89
C ARG A 257 17.23 18.04 -28.26
N MET A 258 18.20 17.89 -27.36
CA MET A 258 19.27 16.91 -27.50
C MET A 258 18.78 15.55 -27.05
N PRO A 259 18.80 14.53 -27.91
CA PRO A 259 18.38 13.17 -27.54
C PRO A 259 19.19 12.63 -26.37
N VAL A 260 18.53 11.88 -25.51
CA VAL A 260 19.17 11.05 -24.47
C VAL A 260 19.25 9.63 -25.01
N THR A 261 20.47 9.18 -25.28
CA THR A 261 20.74 7.88 -25.91
C THR A 261 21.36 6.86 -24.96
N SER A 262 21.75 7.30 -23.75
CA SER A 262 22.40 6.47 -22.73
C SER A 262 21.72 6.62 -21.38
N GLU A 263 21.72 5.58 -20.58
CA GLU A 263 21.32 5.62 -19.16
C GLU A 263 22.29 6.46 -18.33
N ASP A 264 23.55 6.56 -18.74
CA ASP A 264 24.62 7.33 -18.08
C ASP A 264 24.58 8.83 -18.37
N ASP A 265 23.54 9.33 -19.02
CA ASP A 265 23.39 10.77 -19.26
C ASP A 265 23.38 11.54 -17.93
N PRO A 266 24.32 12.45 -17.66
CA PRO A 266 24.45 13.12 -16.38
C PRO A 266 23.37 14.19 -16.12
N ARG A 267 22.52 14.50 -17.12
CA ARG A 267 21.45 15.47 -16.98
C ARG A 267 20.30 14.90 -16.16
N ASN A 268 19.89 15.60 -15.12
CA ASN A 268 18.68 15.25 -14.38
C ASN A 268 17.42 15.79 -15.09
N GLU A 269 16.23 15.44 -14.61
CA GLU A 269 14.96 15.86 -15.19
C GLU A 269 14.87 17.40 -15.36
N ALA A 270 15.34 18.19 -14.39
CA ALA A 270 15.32 19.64 -14.50
C ALA A 270 16.28 20.15 -15.58
N ASP A 271 17.46 19.55 -15.73
CA ASP A 271 18.39 19.88 -16.82
C ASP A 271 17.77 19.56 -18.19
N LEU A 272 17.09 18.42 -18.31
CA LEU A 272 16.42 17.97 -19.56
C LEU A 272 15.23 18.85 -19.93
N TYR A 273 14.39 19.19 -18.97
CA TYR A 273 13.28 20.12 -19.22
C TYR A 273 13.75 21.53 -19.55
N SER A 274 14.95 21.96 -19.10
CA SER A 274 15.48 23.26 -19.51
C SER A 274 15.67 23.38 -21.02
N GLU A 275 15.86 22.25 -21.68
CA GLU A 275 16.03 22.10 -23.12
C GLU A 275 14.74 21.64 -23.82
N MET A 276 13.56 21.81 -23.21
CA MET A 276 12.29 21.34 -23.77
C MET A 276 12.04 21.89 -25.18
N ASP A 277 11.81 20.98 -26.11
CA ASP A 277 11.31 21.26 -27.45
C ASP A 277 9.79 21.24 -27.46
N GLU A 278 9.17 22.33 -27.89
CA GLU A 278 7.72 22.48 -27.82
C GLU A 278 6.98 21.58 -28.79
N ALA A 279 7.54 21.28 -29.97
CA ALA A 279 6.92 20.39 -30.95
C ALA A 279 6.92 18.96 -30.42
N LYS A 280 8.05 18.48 -29.86
CA LYS A 280 8.14 17.18 -29.21
C LYS A 280 7.18 17.07 -28.01
N ALA A 281 7.06 18.16 -27.23
CA ALA A 281 6.14 18.20 -26.09
C ALA A 281 4.68 18.05 -26.54
N LYS A 282 4.25 18.79 -27.56
CA LYS A 282 2.89 18.71 -28.12
C LYS A 282 2.59 17.32 -28.71
N ASP A 283 3.52 16.74 -29.43
CA ASP A 283 3.36 15.42 -30.01
C ASP A 283 3.26 14.32 -28.92
N LEU A 284 4.11 14.39 -27.88
CA LEU A 284 4.00 13.47 -26.75
C LEU A 284 2.67 13.63 -26.00
N ILE A 285 2.24 14.87 -25.74
CA ILE A 285 0.95 15.18 -25.11
C ILE A 285 -0.21 14.54 -25.88
N GLN A 286 -0.25 14.72 -27.20
CA GLN A 286 -1.29 14.12 -28.05
C GLN A 286 -1.33 12.60 -27.90
N LEU A 287 -0.16 11.94 -27.88
CA LEU A 287 -0.08 10.50 -27.67
C LEU A 287 -0.60 10.09 -26.29
N LEU A 288 -0.14 10.75 -25.23
CA LEU A 288 -0.52 10.41 -23.86
C LEU A 288 -2.03 10.60 -23.61
N VAL A 289 -2.60 11.70 -24.12
CA VAL A 289 -4.05 11.96 -24.06
C VAL A 289 -4.83 10.90 -24.84
N LYS A 290 -4.40 10.59 -26.07
CA LYS A 290 -5.04 9.55 -26.91
C LYS A 290 -5.02 8.18 -26.24
N GLN A 291 -3.96 7.84 -25.53
CA GLN A 291 -3.81 6.56 -24.83
C GLN A 291 -4.41 6.57 -23.42
N ASN A 292 -5.03 7.68 -23.00
CA ASN A 292 -5.61 7.87 -21.67
C ASN A 292 -4.61 7.56 -20.53
N VAL A 293 -3.40 8.09 -20.66
CA VAL A 293 -2.34 7.94 -19.66
C VAL A 293 -2.41 9.10 -18.68
N ALA A 294 -2.58 8.80 -17.39
CA ALA A 294 -2.50 9.81 -16.34
C ALA A 294 -1.03 10.13 -15.98
N LEU A 295 -0.77 11.34 -15.54
CA LEU A 295 0.54 11.78 -15.06
C LEU A 295 0.48 12.06 -13.56
N THR A 296 1.42 11.46 -12.81
CA THR A 296 1.64 11.75 -11.37
C THR A 296 3.02 12.38 -11.21
N PRO A 297 3.17 13.71 -11.33
CA PRO A 297 4.48 14.35 -11.44
C PRO A 297 5.31 14.31 -10.17
N THR A 298 4.68 14.30 -9.00
CA THR A 298 5.39 14.38 -7.70
C THR A 298 6.40 15.54 -7.64
N PHE A 299 5.96 16.71 -8.06
CA PHE A 299 6.82 17.91 -8.19
C PHE A 299 7.58 18.25 -6.90
N ARG A 300 6.90 18.14 -5.76
CA ARG A 300 7.53 18.40 -4.46
C ARG A 300 8.74 17.50 -4.21
N ALA A 301 8.66 16.26 -4.64
CA ALA A 301 9.74 15.27 -4.48
C ALA A 301 10.85 15.46 -5.52
N THR A 302 10.46 15.69 -6.78
CA THR A 302 11.39 15.73 -7.93
C THR A 302 12.14 17.05 -8.03
N TYR A 303 11.49 18.17 -7.68
CA TYR A 303 12.04 19.53 -7.88
C TYR A 303 12.15 20.32 -6.57
N GLY A 304 12.39 19.65 -5.44
CA GLY A 304 12.50 20.30 -4.14
C GLY A 304 13.42 21.53 -4.16
N GLY A 305 12.95 22.63 -3.54
CA GLY A 305 13.68 23.90 -3.46
C GLY A 305 13.55 24.85 -4.65
N PHE A 306 12.76 24.49 -5.69
CA PHE A 306 12.42 25.37 -6.80
C PHE A 306 10.99 25.92 -6.71
N GLN A 307 10.11 25.28 -5.93
CA GLN A 307 8.72 25.70 -5.74
C GLN A 307 8.64 27.11 -5.13
N ARG A 308 7.66 27.88 -5.58
CA ARG A 308 7.38 29.22 -5.06
C ARG A 308 7.21 29.21 -3.54
N ASP A 309 6.48 28.24 -3.02
CA ASP A 309 6.07 28.15 -1.62
C ASP A 309 6.97 27.22 -0.78
N TRP A 310 8.22 26.94 -1.21
CA TRP A 310 9.11 25.99 -0.55
C TRP A 310 9.37 26.30 0.93
N ASP A 311 9.63 27.57 1.27
CA ASP A 311 9.88 27.98 2.65
C ASP A 311 8.61 27.87 3.51
N LYS A 312 7.43 28.12 2.91
CA LYS A 312 6.14 27.89 3.56
C LYS A 312 5.94 26.42 3.86
N PHE A 313 6.24 25.52 2.91
CA PHE A 313 6.15 24.08 3.12
C PHE A 313 7.05 23.60 4.26
N ALA A 314 8.27 24.13 4.33
CA ALA A 314 9.20 23.83 5.42
C ALA A 314 8.65 24.25 6.79
N LEU A 315 8.04 25.43 6.87
CA LEU A 315 7.43 25.93 8.09
C LEU A 315 6.20 25.10 8.50
N GLU A 316 5.36 24.71 7.55
CA GLU A 316 4.16 23.91 7.80
C GLU A 316 4.51 22.50 8.27
N ASP A 317 5.49 21.84 7.64
CA ASP A 317 5.94 20.51 8.08
C ASP A 317 6.59 20.57 9.47
N ARG A 318 7.34 21.64 9.78
CA ARG A 318 7.89 21.84 11.13
C ARG A 318 6.77 22.00 12.15
N ARG A 319 5.79 22.88 11.86
CA ARG A 319 4.64 23.11 12.75
C ARG A 319 3.84 21.84 13.00
N PHE A 320 3.68 21.01 11.98
CA PHE A 320 2.99 19.73 12.14
C PHE A 320 3.60 18.90 13.29
N PHE A 321 4.93 18.80 13.37
CA PHE A 321 5.59 18.06 14.44
C PHE A 321 5.65 18.82 15.77
N GLU A 322 5.84 20.16 15.74
CA GLU A 322 5.87 20.99 16.95
C GLU A 322 4.52 21.03 17.68
N THR A 323 3.42 20.91 16.94
CA THR A 323 2.06 20.93 17.48
C THR A 323 1.37 19.57 17.44
N ALA A 324 2.12 18.51 17.19
CA ALA A 324 1.57 17.18 17.05
C ALA A 324 0.90 16.71 18.35
N ASP A 325 -0.24 16.05 18.18
CA ASP A 325 -0.96 15.41 19.27
C ASP A 325 -0.06 14.36 19.95
N PRO A 326 0.07 14.35 21.29
CA PRO A 326 0.81 13.31 22.01
C PRO A 326 0.36 11.88 21.67
N ALA A 327 -0.92 11.68 21.34
CA ALA A 327 -1.42 10.38 20.90
C ALA A 327 -0.77 9.94 19.57
N LEU A 328 -0.59 10.85 18.62
CA LEU A 328 0.16 10.57 17.39
C LEU A 328 1.62 10.22 17.69
N LEU A 329 2.28 11.03 18.51
CA LEU A 329 3.69 10.83 18.85
C LEU A 329 3.94 9.52 19.62
N SER A 330 2.93 8.93 20.24
CA SER A 330 3.04 7.65 20.94
C SER A 330 3.32 6.46 20.01
N TYR A 331 3.03 6.58 18.71
CA TYR A 331 3.27 5.51 17.71
C TYR A 331 3.99 5.98 16.46
N TYR A 332 4.08 7.30 16.21
CA TYR A 332 4.81 7.83 15.06
C TYR A 332 6.32 7.77 15.37
N PRO A 333 7.15 7.12 14.53
CA PRO A 333 8.57 6.95 14.83
C PRO A 333 9.30 8.29 14.95
N PRO A 334 9.96 8.60 16.08
CA PRO A 334 10.61 9.90 16.33
C PRO A 334 11.66 10.26 15.27
N GLU A 335 12.41 9.29 14.79
CA GLU A 335 13.44 9.46 13.75
C GLU A 335 12.83 9.93 12.41
N ARG A 336 11.52 9.75 12.20
CA ARG A 336 10.82 10.22 11.00
C ARG A 336 10.63 11.73 10.98
N THR A 337 10.54 12.36 12.13
CA THR A 337 10.51 13.82 12.25
C THR A 337 11.77 14.43 11.65
N GLU A 338 12.94 13.95 12.10
CA GLU A 338 14.22 14.42 11.58
C GLU A 338 14.37 14.15 10.08
N THR A 339 13.98 12.97 9.63
CA THR A 339 14.04 12.56 8.22
C THR A 339 13.14 13.44 7.35
N ALA A 340 11.91 13.71 7.79
CA ALA A 340 10.95 14.54 7.06
C ALA A 340 11.41 16.00 6.94
N LEU A 341 12.09 16.54 7.95
CA LEU A 341 12.62 17.90 7.93
C LEU A 341 13.99 18.03 7.25
N ALA A 342 14.71 16.92 7.09
CA ALA A 342 16.04 16.94 6.46
C ALA A 342 16.03 17.43 5.02
N ILE A 343 14.94 17.23 4.28
CA ILE A 343 14.81 17.69 2.88
C ILE A 343 14.88 19.21 2.74
N TYR A 344 14.61 19.95 3.80
CA TYR A 344 14.69 21.43 3.82
C TYR A 344 16.07 21.95 4.24
N ARG A 345 16.99 21.06 4.65
CA ARG A 345 18.36 21.42 4.99
C ARG A 345 19.14 21.66 3.70
N GLY A 346 19.36 22.92 3.40
CA GLY A 346 20.03 23.36 2.18
C GLY A 346 19.07 23.77 1.05
N ARG A 347 19.66 24.19 -0.07
CA ARG A 347 18.90 24.50 -1.30
C ARG A 347 19.28 23.51 -2.39
N PRO A 348 18.48 22.45 -2.60
CA PRO A 348 18.74 21.52 -3.69
C PRO A 348 18.73 22.24 -5.05
N GLY A 349 19.38 21.66 -6.04
CA GLY A 349 19.37 22.18 -7.40
C GLY A 349 20.63 22.90 -7.86
N GLY A 350 21.70 22.97 -7.03
CA GLY A 350 22.97 23.58 -7.39
C GLY A 350 23.01 25.10 -7.14
N THR A 351 24.05 25.76 -7.64
CA THR A 351 24.28 27.20 -7.50
C THR A 351 24.59 27.87 -8.84
N GLY A 352 24.53 29.21 -8.91
CA GLY A 352 24.87 29.96 -10.11
C GLY A 352 24.12 29.51 -11.37
N ALA A 353 24.82 29.43 -12.49
CA ALA A 353 24.24 29.10 -13.79
C ALA A 353 23.57 27.71 -13.83
N VAL A 354 24.05 26.76 -13.03
CA VAL A 354 23.40 25.42 -12.92
C VAL A 354 22.03 25.56 -12.31
N ARG A 355 21.89 26.32 -11.22
CA ARG A 355 20.61 26.55 -10.58
C ARG A 355 19.63 27.28 -11.50
N GLU A 356 20.08 28.32 -12.21
CA GLU A 356 19.22 29.05 -13.15
C GLU A 356 18.69 28.15 -14.27
N ARG A 357 19.55 27.34 -14.85
CA ARG A 357 19.16 26.35 -15.87
C ARG A 357 18.11 25.37 -15.31
N ARG A 358 18.32 24.81 -14.13
CA ARG A 358 17.39 23.87 -13.49
C ARG A 358 16.08 24.53 -13.08
N LEU A 359 16.12 25.80 -12.64
CA LEU A 359 14.91 26.58 -12.39
C LEU A 359 14.10 26.79 -13.66
N GLN A 360 14.78 27.06 -14.78
CA GLN A 360 14.10 27.11 -16.09
C GLN A 360 13.49 25.74 -16.45
N GLY A 361 14.20 24.66 -16.17
CA GLY A 361 13.67 23.30 -16.36
C GLY A 361 12.43 23.02 -15.52
N TYR A 362 12.44 23.42 -14.24
CA TYR A 362 11.26 23.34 -13.38
C TYR A 362 10.06 24.09 -13.97
N ARG A 363 10.28 25.35 -14.44
CA ARG A 363 9.22 26.14 -15.09
C ARG A 363 8.69 25.44 -16.34
N ASN A 364 9.57 24.85 -17.13
CA ASN A 364 9.16 24.09 -18.32
C ASN A 364 8.42 22.79 -17.95
N ALA A 365 8.79 22.13 -16.87
CA ALA A 365 8.04 20.96 -16.36
C ALA A 365 6.62 21.36 -15.93
N LEU A 366 6.46 22.46 -15.19
CA LEU A 366 5.13 23.01 -14.86
C LEU A 366 4.33 23.33 -16.14
N ARG A 367 4.96 24.00 -17.11
CA ARG A 367 4.35 24.37 -18.40
C ARG A 367 3.91 23.12 -19.17
N PHE A 368 4.72 22.08 -19.22
CA PHE A 368 4.36 20.82 -19.89
C PHE A 368 3.08 20.23 -19.29
N HIS A 369 3.01 20.13 -17.95
CA HIS A 369 1.84 19.55 -17.27
C HIS A 369 0.60 20.43 -17.43
N LYS A 370 0.76 21.76 -17.47
CA LYS A 370 -0.35 22.66 -17.82
C LYS A 370 -0.84 22.41 -19.24
N MET A 371 0.06 22.34 -20.23
CA MET A 371 -0.30 22.04 -21.61
C MET A 371 -1.00 20.67 -21.72
N PHE A 372 -0.55 19.68 -20.96
CA PHE A 372 -1.17 18.35 -20.91
C PHE A 372 -2.58 18.42 -20.32
N ALA A 373 -2.78 19.13 -19.21
CA ALA A 373 -4.09 19.32 -18.60
C ALA A 373 -5.06 20.09 -19.52
N ASP A 374 -4.57 21.12 -20.25
CA ASP A 374 -5.36 21.89 -21.21
C ASP A 374 -5.77 21.07 -22.44
N ALA A 375 -4.96 20.10 -22.80
CA ALA A 375 -5.27 19.14 -23.86
C ALA A 375 -6.24 18.02 -23.42
N GLY A 376 -6.76 18.08 -22.21
CA GLY A 376 -7.66 17.07 -21.63
C GLY A 376 -6.94 15.90 -20.95
N GLY A 377 -5.65 16.03 -20.70
CA GLY A 377 -4.87 15.02 -19.98
C GLY A 377 -5.14 15.02 -18.49
N HIS A 378 -5.05 13.88 -17.86
CA HIS A 378 -5.32 13.67 -16.43
C HIS A 378 -4.04 13.83 -15.60
N VAL A 379 -3.88 14.99 -14.94
CA VAL A 379 -2.83 15.19 -13.94
C VAL A 379 -3.38 14.82 -12.58
N VAL A 380 -2.79 13.82 -11.93
CA VAL A 380 -3.24 13.31 -10.63
C VAL A 380 -2.20 13.63 -9.54
N PRO A 381 -2.61 14.16 -8.39
CA PRO A 381 -1.69 14.46 -7.32
C PRO A 381 -1.25 13.19 -6.61
N GLY A 382 0.05 13.09 -6.40
CA GLY A 382 0.70 12.07 -5.61
C GLY A 382 1.89 12.69 -4.90
N ALA A 383 1.90 12.61 -3.57
CA ALA A 383 2.90 13.31 -2.78
C ALA A 383 4.25 12.59 -2.72
N ASN A 384 4.34 11.39 -3.29
CA ASN A 384 5.45 10.46 -3.04
C ASN A 384 5.67 10.31 -1.53
N THR A 385 4.55 10.18 -0.79
CA THR A 385 4.58 10.06 0.67
C THR A 385 5.38 8.83 1.06
N ASN A 386 6.45 9.06 1.77
CA ASN A 386 7.39 8.08 2.28
C ASN A 386 7.96 8.62 3.60
N PRO A 387 8.86 7.92 4.29
CA PRO A 387 9.42 8.41 5.55
C PRO A 387 10.05 9.81 5.54
N THR A 388 10.35 10.36 4.36
CA THR A 388 10.89 11.72 4.20
C THR A 388 9.82 12.78 3.93
N ARG A 389 8.55 12.49 4.17
CA ARG A 389 7.41 13.37 3.89
C ARG A 389 6.42 13.34 5.05
N VAL A 390 5.76 14.46 5.31
CA VAL A 390 4.63 14.51 6.24
C VAL A 390 3.37 14.02 5.52
N PRO A 391 2.76 12.90 5.93
CA PRO A 391 1.55 12.38 5.31
C PRO A 391 0.43 13.43 5.31
N GLY A 392 -0.44 13.41 4.32
CA GLY A 392 -1.53 14.38 4.18
C GLY A 392 -1.04 15.78 3.79
N ASN A 393 -0.21 16.41 4.60
CA ASN A 393 0.32 17.74 4.33
C ASN A 393 1.06 17.82 3.00
N SER A 394 1.86 16.79 2.70
CA SER A 394 2.60 16.70 1.44
C SER A 394 1.70 16.64 0.20
N LEU A 395 0.50 16.06 0.31
CA LEU A 395 -0.48 16.04 -0.78
C LEU A 395 -1.01 17.45 -1.06
N ILE A 396 -1.31 18.23 -0.03
CA ILE A 396 -1.75 19.61 -0.20
C ILE A 396 -0.62 20.45 -0.82
N HIS A 397 0.64 20.23 -0.41
CA HIS A 397 1.79 20.90 -1.04
C HIS A 397 1.88 20.58 -2.54
N GLU A 398 1.69 19.32 -2.93
CA GLU A 398 1.67 18.93 -4.35
C GLU A 398 0.53 19.62 -5.10
N MET A 399 -0.67 19.72 -4.52
CA MET A 399 -1.80 20.44 -5.12
C MET A 399 -1.52 21.94 -5.27
N LEU A 400 -0.81 22.57 -4.32
CA LEU A 400 -0.39 23.97 -4.43
C LEU A 400 0.61 24.18 -5.57
N ILE A 401 1.48 23.20 -5.83
CA ILE A 401 2.37 23.25 -6.98
C ILE A 401 1.58 23.11 -8.29
N PHE A 402 0.50 22.36 -8.31
CA PHE A 402 -0.41 22.32 -9.47
C PHE A 402 -1.08 23.67 -9.71
N VAL A 403 -1.46 24.40 -8.65
CA VAL A 403 -1.93 25.80 -8.77
C VAL A 403 -0.81 26.70 -9.31
N GLU A 404 0.43 26.54 -8.83
CA GLU A 404 1.61 27.27 -9.37
C GLU A 404 1.79 27.00 -10.88
N ALA A 405 1.53 25.76 -11.33
CA ALA A 405 1.55 25.40 -12.74
C ALA A 405 0.39 26.00 -13.56
N GLY A 406 -0.64 26.56 -12.91
CA GLY A 406 -1.84 27.12 -13.54
C GLY A 406 -2.95 26.07 -13.81
N ILE A 407 -2.88 24.90 -13.21
CA ILE A 407 -3.96 23.90 -13.25
C ILE A 407 -5.09 24.41 -12.36
N THR A 408 -6.33 24.31 -12.84
CA THR A 408 -7.48 24.86 -12.11
C THR A 408 -7.84 24.04 -10.87
N PRO A 409 -8.37 24.65 -9.80
CA PRO A 409 -8.79 23.92 -8.61
C PRO A 409 -9.74 22.76 -8.90
N MET A 410 -10.65 22.91 -9.87
CA MET A 410 -11.56 21.83 -10.28
C MET A 410 -10.79 20.66 -10.88
N GLN A 411 -9.82 20.90 -11.77
CA GLN A 411 -8.98 19.85 -12.35
C GLN A 411 -8.13 19.15 -11.27
N ILE A 412 -7.64 19.91 -10.27
CA ILE A 412 -6.89 19.36 -9.14
C ILE A 412 -7.78 18.43 -8.30
N ILE A 413 -9.01 18.84 -8.01
CA ILE A 413 -9.99 18.01 -7.29
C ILE A 413 -10.34 16.76 -8.10
N GLN A 414 -10.60 16.89 -9.41
CA GLN A 414 -10.83 15.73 -10.27
C GLN A 414 -9.61 14.77 -10.28
N GLY A 415 -8.40 15.32 -10.29
CA GLY A 415 -7.17 14.55 -10.17
C GLY A 415 -7.08 13.79 -8.85
N ALA A 416 -7.42 14.47 -7.75
CA ALA A 416 -7.38 13.92 -6.41
C ALA A 416 -8.56 12.99 -6.07
N THR A 417 -9.48 12.77 -6.99
CA THR A 417 -10.69 11.97 -6.77
C THR A 417 -10.98 11.06 -7.97
N LYS A 418 -11.68 11.55 -8.97
CA LYS A 418 -12.16 10.79 -10.13
C LYS A 418 -11.04 10.13 -10.92
N TRP A 419 -10.07 10.91 -11.37
CA TRP A 419 -9.01 10.40 -12.24
C TRP A 419 -8.07 9.43 -11.51
N SER A 420 -7.86 9.62 -10.21
CA SER A 420 -7.12 8.68 -9.37
C SER A 420 -7.84 7.32 -9.26
N ALA A 421 -9.16 7.32 -9.10
CA ALA A 421 -9.94 6.09 -9.09
C ALA A 421 -9.99 5.40 -10.47
N GLU A 422 -10.12 6.19 -11.54
CA GLU A 422 -10.17 5.67 -12.92
C GLU A 422 -8.85 5.04 -13.35
N MET A 423 -7.69 5.61 -12.98
CA MET A 423 -6.39 5.08 -13.39
C MET A 423 -6.07 3.69 -12.81
N ILE A 424 -6.76 3.28 -11.74
CA ILE A 424 -6.66 1.93 -11.16
C ILE A 424 -7.91 1.08 -11.36
N ASP A 425 -8.74 1.44 -12.34
CA ASP A 425 -9.99 0.76 -12.72
C ASP A 425 -11.03 0.67 -11.57
N ARG A 426 -11.05 1.66 -10.66
CA ARG A 426 -12.01 1.78 -9.54
C ARG A 426 -13.05 2.90 -9.74
N GLY A 427 -13.08 3.53 -10.89
CA GLY A 427 -14.01 4.63 -11.20
C GLY A 427 -15.49 4.24 -11.12
N LYS A 428 -15.85 2.95 -11.20
CA LYS A 428 -17.22 2.46 -11.01
C LYS A 428 -17.69 2.57 -9.55
N ASP A 429 -16.78 2.42 -8.61
CA ASP A 429 -17.09 2.37 -7.18
C ASP A 429 -16.66 3.62 -6.42
N LEU A 430 -15.67 4.37 -6.90
CA LEU A 430 -15.00 5.46 -6.17
C LEU A 430 -14.75 6.68 -7.06
N GLY A 431 -14.32 7.77 -6.44
CA GLY A 431 -13.82 8.97 -7.11
C GLY A 431 -14.84 10.04 -7.39
N THR A 432 -16.14 9.74 -7.31
CA THR A 432 -17.23 10.74 -7.44
C THR A 432 -18.36 10.46 -6.47
N ILE A 433 -19.19 11.46 -6.19
CA ILE A 433 -20.39 11.31 -5.36
C ILE A 433 -21.59 11.09 -6.26
N GLU A 434 -21.93 9.82 -6.49
CA GLU A 434 -23.02 9.37 -7.34
C GLU A 434 -23.74 8.18 -6.72
N ALA A 435 -25.04 8.03 -6.99
CA ALA A 435 -25.79 6.87 -6.55
C ALA A 435 -25.16 5.55 -7.05
N GLY A 436 -25.08 4.57 -6.16
CA GLY A 436 -24.46 3.26 -6.40
C GLY A 436 -22.98 3.18 -6.00
N LYS A 437 -22.26 4.29 -5.87
CA LYS A 437 -20.85 4.31 -5.47
C LYS A 437 -20.67 4.17 -3.97
N LEU A 438 -19.46 3.77 -3.56
CA LEU A 438 -19.05 3.73 -2.15
C LEU A 438 -19.08 5.15 -1.57
N ALA A 439 -19.55 5.26 -0.36
CA ALA A 439 -19.64 6.52 0.35
C ALA A 439 -18.32 6.85 1.05
N ASP A 440 -17.32 7.23 0.26
CA ASP A 440 -16.08 7.84 0.71
C ASP A 440 -16.18 9.34 0.42
N ILE A 441 -16.42 10.16 1.45
CA ILE A 441 -16.78 11.57 1.32
C ILE A 441 -15.99 12.40 2.33
N VAL A 442 -15.55 13.58 1.92
CA VAL A 442 -14.98 14.60 2.81
C VAL A 442 -15.83 15.87 2.79
N ILE A 443 -16.08 16.44 3.96
CA ILE A 443 -16.76 17.73 4.12
C ILE A 443 -15.72 18.71 4.67
N VAL A 444 -15.58 19.86 4.01
CA VAL A 444 -14.65 20.93 4.41
C VAL A 444 -15.39 22.22 4.69
N ASN A 445 -14.82 23.08 5.57
CA ASN A 445 -15.46 24.29 6.08
C ASN A 445 -15.39 25.49 5.12
N ALA A 446 -14.55 25.45 4.10
CA ALA A 446 -14.36 26.57 3.16
C ALA A 446 -14.21 26.07 1.72
N ASP A 447 -14.49 26.95 0.75
CA ASP A 447 -14.55 26.64 -0.68
C ASP A 447 -13.17 26.29 -1.27
N PRO A 448 -12.94 25.01 -1.64
CA PRO A 448 -11.67 24.59 -2.22
C PRO A 448 -11.50 25.02 -3.69
N LEU A 449 -12.58 25.48 -4.35
CA LEU A 449 -12.50 26.03 -5.70
C LEU A 449 -11.97 27.46 -5.70
N GLN A 450 -12.19 28.20 -4.60
CA GLN A 450 -11.59 29.52 -4.43
C GLN A 450 -10.13 29.43 -3.99
N ASN A 451 -9.82 28.50 -3.09
CA ASN A 451 -8.48 28.25 -2.61
C ASN A 451 -8.30 26.76 -2.28
N ILE A 452 -7.40 26.08 -2.96
CA ILE A 452 -7.17 24.63 -2.76
C ILE A 452 -6.70 24.31 -1.32
N GLU A 453 -6.07 25.25 -0.61
CA GLU A 453 -5.69 25.09 0.80
C GLU A 453 -6.88 24.84 1.72
N ASN A 454 -8.09 25.24 1.32
CA ASN A 454 -9.30 25.02 2.09
C ASN A 454 -9.61 23.53 2.27
N LEU A 455 -9.01 22.64 1.49
CA LEU A 455 -9.05 21.19 1.72
C LEU A 455 -8.44 20.78 3.08
N ARG A 456 -7.61 21.61 3.71
CA ARG A 456 -7.10 21.37 5.07
C ARG A 456 -8.15 21.52 6.16
N GLN A 457 -9.23 22.26 5.87
CA GLN A 457 -10.28 22.58 6.83
C GLN A 457 -11.31 21.45 6.91
N VAL A 458 -10.85 20.22 7.12
CA VAL A 458 -11.69 19.03 7.20
C VAL A 458 -12.60 19.11 8.42
N ASP A 459 -13.90 19.00 8.19
CA ASP A 459 -14.94 18.95 9.23
C ASP A 459 -15.35 17.49 9.51
N THR A 460 -15.63 16.75 8.45
CA THR A 460 -16.13 15.37 8.55
C THR A 460 -15.53 14.52 7.44
N VAL A 461 -15.15 13.32 7.79
CA VAL A 461 -14.79 12.26 6.84
C VAL A 461 -15.78 11.12 6.98
N ILE A 462 -16.32 10.67 5.86
CA ILE A 462 -17.11 9.44 5.76
C ILE A 462 -16.29 8.47 4.94
N PHE A 463 -16.12 7.27 5.47
CA PHE A 463 -15.35 6.20 4.84
C PHE A 463 -16.16 4.91 4.89
N GLY A 464 -16.42 4.32 3.72
CA GLY A 464 -17.29 3.14 3.61
C GLY A 464 -18.66 3.36 4.26
N GLY A 465 -19.26 4.53 4.06
CA GLY A 465 -20.59 4.90 4.58
C GLY A 465 -20.64 5.20 6.09
N ARG A 466 -19.51 5.23 6.78
CA ARG A 466 -19.43 5.49 8.22
C ARG A 466 -18.67 6.77 8.50
N ARG A 467 -19.16 7.57 9.45
CA ARG A 467 -18.43 8.75 9.93
C ARG A 467 -17.15 8.30 10.64
N VAL A 468 -16.00 8.80 10.17
CA VAL A 468 -14.71 8.57 10.81
C VAL A 468 -14.55 9.49 12.00
N GLN A 469 -14.15 8.96 13.14
CA GLN A 469 -13.71 9.79 14.25
C GLN A 469 -12.33 10.37 13.89
N LEU A 470 -12.25 11.68 13.70
CA LEU A 470 -10.99 12.37 13.48
C LEU A 470 -10.18 12.47 14.78
N GLY A 471 -8.89 12.72 14.64
CA GLY A 471 -7.93 12.71 15.75
C GLY A 471 -7.06 11.47 15.72
N TYR A 472 -6.35 11.22 16.83
CA TYR A 472 -5.36 10.16 16.95
C TYR A 472 -5.66 9.27 18.15
N SER A 473 -5.35 7.98 18.00
CA SER A 473 -5.51 6.99 19.07
C SER A 473 -4.14 6.68 19.69
N ALA A 474 -4.00 6.97 20.98
CA ALA A 474 -2.74 6.69 21.68
C ALA A 474 -2.38 5.20 21.56
N GLY A 475 -1.13 4.92 21.18
CA GLY A 475 -0.65 3.55 21.02
C GLY A 475 -1.28 2.79 19.84
N TYR A 476 -1.79 3.49 18.81
CA TYR A 476 -2.35 2.85 17.62
C TYR A 476 -1.42 1.77 17.08
N ASN A 477 -1.92 0.55 16.96
CA ASN A 477 -1.15 -0.63 16.62
C ASN A 477 -1.98 -1.60 15.75
N PRO A 478 -2.04 -1.42 14.43
CA PRO A 478 -2.81 -2.29 13.56
C PRO A 478 -2.21 -3.71 13.47
N VAL A 479 -3.06 -4.67 13.15
CA VAL A 479 -2.70 -6.09 13.03
C VAL A 479 -1.58 -6.32 11.99
N PHE A 480 -1.73 -5.70 10.82
CA PHE A 480 -0.71 -5.74 9.78
C PHE A 480 0.11 -4.47 9.81
N LYS A 481 1.26 -4.54 10.45
CA LYS A 481 2.25 -3.46 10.45
C LYS A 481 3.59 -4.02 10.01
N ARG A 482 4.31 -3.23 9.24
CA ARG A 482 5.73 -3.45 8.99
C ARG A 482 6.49 -2.64 10.03
N GLU A 483 7.46 -3.25 10.69
CA GLU A 483 8.40 -2.48 11.51
C GLU A 483 9.10 -1.46 10.62
N SER A 484 9.45 -0.29 11.19
CA SER A 484 10.12 0.73 10.39
C SER A 484 11.46 0.18 9.91
N GLU A 485 11.86 0.61 8.71
CA GLU A 485 13.15 0.23 8.13
C GLU A 485 14.34 0.54 9.06
N LEU A 486 14.19 1.57 9.90
CA LEU A 486 15.21 1.98 10.88
C LEU A 486 15.24 1.08 12.11
N ASN A 487 14.15 0.35 12.38
CA ASN A 487 14.04 -0.60 13.48
C ASN A 487 14.15 -2.05 13.00
N ALA A 488 14.38 -2.27 11.70
CA ALA A 488 14.81 -3.59 11.25
C ALA A 488 16.11 -3.91 11.98
N PRO A 489 16.19 -5.02 12.74
CA PRO A 489 17.43 -5.36 13.40
C PRO A 489 18.53 -5.37 12.35
N VAL A 490 19.62 -4.65 12.62
CA VAL A 490 20.84 -4.70 11.80
C VAL A 490 21.21 -6.15 11.50
N ASP A 491 20.90 -7.03 12.41
CA ASP A 491 20.99 -8.48 12.30
C ASP A 491 20.20 -9.06 11.11
N ALA A 492 18.96 -8.62 10.83
CA ALA A 492 18.19 -9.16 9.71
C ALA A 492 18.82 -8.82 8.36
N LEU A 493 19.36 -7.62 8.19
CA LEU A 493 20.10 -7.20 7.01
C LEU A 493 21.45 -7.95 6.87
N LEU A 494 22.15 -8.14 7.97
CA LEU A 494 23.38 -8.92 8.01
C LEU A 494 23.09 -10.38 7.69
N TRP A 495 21.97 -10.93 8.16
CA TRP A 495 21.57 -12.31 7.92
C TRP A 495 21.24 -12.57 6.45
N VAL A 496 20.38 -11.78 5.83
CA VAL A 496 20.03 -11.94 4.40
C VAL A 496 21.28 -11.85 3.51
N ASN A 497 22.20 -10.95 3.82
CA ASN A 497 23.43 -10.79 3.05
C ASN A 497 24.50 -11.85 3.37
N ALA A 498 24.57 -12.33 4.61
CA ALA A 498 25.51 -13.37 5.03
C ALA A 498 25.16 -14.75 4.48
N PHE A 499 23.88 -15.02 4.21
CA PHE A 499 23.39 -16.33 3.76
C PHE A 499 22.98 -16.39 2.29
N LYS A 500 23.12 -15.30 1.52
CA LYS A 500 23.04 -15.42 0.05
C LYS A 500 24.12 -16.40 -0.40
N PRO A 501 23.74 -17.53 -1.03
CA PRO A 501 24.73 -18.47 -1.51
C PRO A 501 25.67 -17.76 -2.47
N VAL A 502 26.95 -18.08 -2.38
CA VAL A 502 27.99 -17.64 -3.32
C VAL A 502 27.72 -18.09 -4.77
N ALA A 503 26.68 -18.91 -5.00
CA ALA A 503 26.19 -19.33 -6.32
C ALA A 503 25.82 -18.18 -7.25
N PHE A 504 25.67 -16.95 -6.74
CA PHE A 504 25.38 -15.77 -7.55
C PHE A 504 26.60 -14.89 -7.88
N GLY A 505 27.81 -15.41 -7.81
CA GLY A 505 29.00 -14.74 -8.35
C GLY A 505 29.41 -13.44 -7.65
N GLY A 506 28.84 -13.11 -6.52
CA GLY A 506 29.21 -11.98 -5.70
C GLY A 506 30.51 -12.26 -4.95
N SER A 507 31.49 -11.38 -5.08
CA SER A 507 32.74 -11.39 -4.33
C SER A 507 32.44 -11.55 -2.84
N GLY A 508 33.05 -12.59 -2.25
CA GLY A 508 32.78 -13.13 -0.94
C GLY A 508 32.47 -12.10 0.14
N GLY A 509 31.29 -12.22 0.71
CA GLY A 509 30.93 -11.53 1.93
C GLY A 509 31.95 -11.82 3.03
N ARG A 510 32.17 -10.89 3.93
CA ARG A 510 33.16 -10.93 5.03
C ARG A 510 32.97 -12.10 6.02
N PHE A 511 32.03 -12.99 5.79
CA PHE A 511 31.73 -14.16 6.62
C PHE A 511 32.02 -15.45 5.84
N SER A 512 33.29 -15.74 5.66
CA SER A 512 33.77 -16.98 5.00
C SER A 512 33.39 -18.28 5.75
N GLY A 513 32.88 -18.19 6.98
CA GLY A 513 32.49 -19.33 7.80
C GLY A 513 31.15 -19.99 7.44
N ASN A 514 30.24 -19.28 6.76
CA ASN A 514 28.88 -19.75 6.45
C ASN A 514 28.73 -20.25 5.01
N ARG A 515 29.78 -20.70 4.35
CA ARG A 515 29.67 -21.29 3.03
C ARG A 515 28.92 -22.62 3.11
N PRO A 516 27.92 -22.85 2.24
CA PRO A 516 27.44 -24.20 2.03
C PRO A 516 28.61 -25.11 1.75
N VAL A 517 28.63 -26.25 2.40
CA VAL A 517 29.68 -27.25 2.18
C VAL A 517 29.65 -27.61 0.69
N GLY A 518 30.74 -27.28 -0.04
CA GLY A 518 30.83 -27.58 -1.47
C GLY A 518 30.88 -29.07 -1.72
N PRO A 519 30.61 -29.51 -2.97
CA PRO A 519 30.75 -30.93 -3.31
C PRO A 519 32.15 -31.45 -2.96
N GLY A 520 32.21 -32.53 -2.16
CA GLY A 520 33.46 -33.16 -1.74
C GLY A 520 34.04 -32.67 -0.41
N GLN A 521 33.42 -31.69 0.26
CA GLN A 521 33.82 -31.37 1.63
C GLN A 521 33.09 -32.28 2.63
N PRO A 522 33.73 -32.69 3.74
CA PRO A 522 33.06 -33.50 4.75
C PRO A 522 31.90 -32.72 5.32
N LEU A 523 30.74 -33.40 5.43
CA LEU A 523 29.58 -32.82 6.12
C LEU A 523 29.98 -32.46 7.55
N PRO A 524 29.58 -31.28 8.06
CA PRO A 524 29.79 -30.92 9.44
C PRO A 524 29.26 -32.02 10.36
N ASN A 525 29.99 -32.32 11.41
CA ASN A 525 29.53 -33.23 12.46
C ASN A 525 28.13 -32.77 12.91
N PRO A 526 27.17 -33.68 13.20
CA PRO A 526 25.85 -33.30 13.74
C PRO A 526 25.88 -32.42 14.98
N VAL A 527 27.02 -32.41 15.70
CA VAL A 527 27.26 -31.50 16.84
C VAL A 527 27.67 -30.09 16.38
N GLU A 528 28.10 -29.95 15.14
CA GLU A 528 28.55 -28.71 14.53
C GLU A 528 27.56 -28.22 13.49
N SER A 529 26.27 -28.23 13.82
CA SER A 529 25.21 -27.82 12.90
C SER A 529 25.41 -26.38 12.46
N PRO A 530 25.52 -26.14 11.15
CA PRO A 530 25.61 -24.78 10.62
C PRO A 530 24.35 -24.00 10.94
N GLN A 531 24.46 -22.67 10.93
CA GLN A 531 23.31 -21.82 11.15
C GLN A 531 22.30 -22.01 10.02
N PRO A 532 21.01 -22.25 10.32
CA PRO A 532 19.99 -22.37 9.29
C PRO A 532 19.62 -21.01 8.74
N ALA A 533 19.10 -20.98 7.49
CA ALA A 533 18.52 -19.81 6.88
C ALA A 533 17.25 -20.20 6.13
N ILE A 534 16.24 -19.35 6.16
CA ILE A 534 14.99 -19.50 5.41
C ILE A 534 15.04 -18.55 4.21
N GLU A 535 14.87 -19.08 3.00
CA GLU A 535 14.79 -18.29 1.77
C GLU A 535 13.35 -18.02 1.35
N SER A 536 12.46 -18.98 1.57
CA SER A 536 11.07 -18.84 1.15
C SER A 536 10.10 -19.66 2.00
N ILE A 537 8.85 -19.18 2.02
CA ILE A 537 7.69 -19.83 2.63
C ILE A 537 6.61 -20.00 1.56
N SER A 538 6.00 -21.18 1.46
CA SER A 538 4.89 -21.43 0.54
C SER A 538 3.83 -22.36 1.18
N PRO A 539 2.54 -22.01 1.20
CA PRO A 539 1.99 -20.70 0.84
C PRO A 539 2.47 -19.61 1.79
N LEU A 540 2.57 -18.37 1.30
CA LEU A 540 2.96 -17.23 2.12
C LEU A 540 1.81 -16.75 3.04
N MET A 541 0.56 -17.03 2.64
CA MET A 541 -0.64 -16.62 3.35
C MET A 541 -1.54 -17.83 3.66
N VAL A 542 -2.14 -17.79 4.85
CA VAL A 542 -3.16 -18.73 5.29
C VAL A 542 -4.35 -17.96 5.85
N THR A 543 -5.54 -18.55 5.89
CA THR A 543 -6.74 -17.86 6.40
C THR A 543 -6.91 -18.10 7.89
N GLU A 544 -7.32 -17.09 8.65
CA GLU A 544 -7.64 -17.23 10.08
C GLU A 544 -8.67 -18.33 10.33
N GLY A 545 -8.53 -19.05 11.43
CA GLY A 545 -9.42 -20.11 11.81
C GLY A 545 -9.37 -21.36 10.92
N SER A 546 -8.39 -21.47 10.00
CA SER A 546 -8.07 -22.74 9.34
C SER A 546 -7.75 -23.80 10.38
N ALA A 547 -8.32 -25.01 10.26
CA ALA A 547 -8.10 -26.07 11.24
C ALA A 547 -6.64 -26.55 11.28
N LEU A 548 -5.99 -26.50 10.13
CA LEU A 548 -4.61 -26.90 9.92
C LEU A 548 -4.03 -26.15 8.72
N ALA A 549 -2.76 -25.78 8.76
CA ALA A 549 -2.03 -25.31 7.59
C ALA A 549 -0.75 -26.11 7.39
N THR A 550 -0.45 -26.42 6.14
CA THR A 550 0.84 -27.01 5.74
C THR A 550 1.64 -25.97 4.96
N VAL A 551 2.84 -25.71 5.43
CA VAL A 551 3.73 -24.68 4.87
C VAL A 551 5.06 -25.31 4.52
N THR A 552 5.57 -25.07 3.33
CA THR A 552 6.91 -25.50 2.90
C THR A 552 7.89 -24.35 3.15
N LEU A 553 8.94 -24.63 3.93
CA LEU A 553 10.10 -23.75 4.08
C LEU A 553 11.20 -24.23 3.15
N LYS A 554 11.73 -23.33 2.32
CA LYS A 554 12.96 -23.56 1.58
C LYS A 554 14.06 -22.67 2.12
N GLY A 555 15.30 -23.19 2.08
CA GLY A 555 16.43 -22.46 2.64
C GLY A 555 17.69 -23.32 2.69
N PHE A 556 18.50 -23.15 3.73
CA PHE A 556 19.80 -23.81 3.85
C PHE A 556 20.03 -24.35 5.26
N ASN A 557 20.92 -25.32 5.34
CA ASN A 557 21.46 -25.85 6.59
C ASN A 557 20.39 -26.41 7.55
N PHE A 558 19.28 -26.92 7.02
CA PHE A 558 18.31 -27.63 7.83
C PHE A 558 18.88 -29.03 8.18
N VAL A 559 18.84 -29.38 9.46
CA VAL A 559 19.33 -30.65 9.96
C VAL A 559 18.22 -31.47 10.59
N ARG A 560 18.41 -32.78 10.75
CA ARG A 560 17.38 -33.68 11.31
C ARG A 560 16.84 -33.25 12.68
N ARG A 561 17.64 -32.55 13.47
CA ARG A 561 17.29 -32.06 14.81
C ARG A 561 16.91 -30.60 14.85
N SER A 562 16.72 -29.96 13.70
CA SER A 562 16.17 -28.60 13.67
C SER A 562 14.85 -28.56 14.42
N GLN A 563 14.52 -27.40 14.96
CA GLN A 563 13.19 -27.06 15.48
C GLN A 563 12.64 -25.96 14.59
N VAL A 564 11.36 -26.05 14.26
CA VAL A 564 10.65 -24.95 13.63
C VAL A 564 9.77 -24.28 14.68
N LEU A 565 9.91 -22.98 14.82
CA LEU A 565 9.12 -22.17 15.75
C LEU A 565 8.20 -21.25 14.95
N PHE A 566 6.92 -21.24 15.26
CA PHE A 566 5.93 -20.32 14.74
C PHE A 566 5.35 -19.52 15.93
N LYS A 567 5.41 -18.20 15.87
CA LYS A 567 5.05 -17.33 17.03
C LYS A 567 5.84 -17.70 18.30
N GLY A 568 7.08 -18.18 18.15
CA GLY A 568 7.89 -18.68 19.28
C GLY A 568 7.51 -20.08 19.79
N VAL A 569 6.45 -20.70 19.28
CA VAL A 569 5.97 -22.03 19.68
C VAL A 569 6.53 -23.10 18.74
N PRO A 570 7.12 -24.20 19.24
CA PRO A 570 7.54 -25.31 18.40
C PRO A 570 6.38 -25.93 17.65
N VAL A 571 6.53 -26.12 16.34
CA VAL A 571 5.53 -26.74 15.49
C VAL A 571 6.05 -27.99 14.81
N PRO A 572 5.21 -28.99 14.53
CA PRO A 572 5.58 -30.21 13.84
C PRO A 572 6.07 -29.91 12.40
N PHE A 573 7.07 -30.66 11.98
CA PHE A 573 7.56 -30.59 10.60
C PHE A 573 8.12 -31.95 10.14
N LYS A 574 8.23 -32.10 8.82
CA LYS A 574 8.91 -33.21 8.13
C LYS A 574 10.10 -32.64 7.38
N THR A 575 11.29 -33.19 7.61
CA THR A 575 12.47 -32.88 6.81
C THR A 575 12.35 -33.56 5.45
N VAL A 576 12.31 -32.78 4.38
CA VAL A 576 12.35 -33.26 3.00
C VAL A 576 13.81 -33.35 2.54
N SER A 577 14.59 -32.31 2.85
CA SER A 577 16.03 -32.25 2.56
C SER A 577 16.73 -31.27 3.52
N GLY A 578 18.04 -31.09 3.36
CA GLY A 578 18.79 -30.04 4.09
C GLY A 578 18.41 -28.61 3.67
N SER A 579 17.61 -28.46 2.62
CA SER A 579 17.13 -27.18 2.10
C SER A 579 15.60 -27.08 2.05
N GLU A 580 14.87 -28.09 2.52
CA GLU A 580 13.40 -28.09 2.48
C GLU A 580 12.78 -28.78 3.70
N LEU A 581 11.89 -28.07 4.39
CA LEU A 581 11.06 -28.57 5.47
C LEU A 581 9.59 -28.38 5.13
N GLN A 582 8.77 -29.36 5.44
CA GLN A 582 7.31 -29.30 5.38
C GLN A 582 6.77 -29.15 6.80
N VAL A 583 6.23 -28.00 7.11
CA VAL A 583 5.78 -27.60 8.45
C VAL A 583 4.28 -27.70 8.56
N THR A 584 3.78 -28.23 9.66
CA THR A 584 2.36 -28.33 9.97
C THR A 584 2.03 -27.39 11.12
N ILE A 585 1.07 -26.47 10.91
CA ILE A 585 0.66 -25.48 11.90
C ILE A 585 -0.77 -25.78 12.31
N ASP A 586 -0.97 -26.02 13.61
CA ASP A 586 -2.29 -26.27 14.19
C ASP A 586 -3.16 -25.01 14.16
N GLY A 587 -4.46 -25.19 13.94
CA GLY A 587 -5.43 -24.10 13.84
C GLY A 587 -5.53 -23.22 15.08
N SER A 588 -5.15 -23.71 16.27
CA SER A 588 -5.12 -22.88 17.47
C SER A 588 -4.13 -21.72 17.36
N LEU A 589 -3.05 -21.89 16.57
CA LEU A 589 -2.05 -20.86 16.30
C LEU A 589 -2.44 -19.92 15.14
N LEU A 590 -3.50 -20.28 14.39
CA LEU A 590 -4.00 -19.53 13.23
C LEU A 590 -5.27 -18.71 13.52
N ARG A 591 -5.61 -18.48 14.79
CA ARG A 591 -6.82 -17.74 15.19
C ARG A 591 -6.68 -16.24 15.08
N GLU A 592 -5.47 -15.73 15.16
CA GLU A 592 -5.18 -14.30 15.16
C GLU A 592 -4.63 -13.90 13.78
N PRO A 593 -5.32 -13.05 13.04
CA PRO A 593 -4.76 -12.44 11.84
C PRO A 593 -3.49 -11.66 12.18
N GLY A 594 -2.56 -11.65 11.26
CA GLY A 594 -1.31 -10.93 11.48
C GLY A 594 -0.15 -11.44 10.63
N TRP A 595 0.98 -10.80 10.81
CA TRP A 595 2.25 -11.13 10.21
C TRP A 595 3.11 -11.82 11.27
N HIS A 596 3.11 -13.15 11.27
CA HIS A 596 3.66 -13.96 12.34
C HIS A 596 5.01 -14.54 12.01
N GLU A 597 5.94 -14.37 12.94
CA GLU A 597 7.31 -14.83 12.81
C GLU A 597 7.42 -16.36 12.76
N MET A 598 8.26 -16.84 11.86
CA MET A 598 8.68 -18.22 11.74
C MET A 598 10.20 -18.29 11.68
N VAL A 599 10.80 -19.14 12.50
CA VAL A 599 12.24 -19.36 12.53
C VAL A 599 12.56 -20.85 12.60
N VAL A 600 13.73 -21.22 12.09
CA VAL A 600 14.31 -22.55 12.26
C VAL A 600 15.48 -22.44 13.22
N ARG A 601 15.55 -23.33 14.19
CA ARG A 601 16.64 -23.41 15.16
C ARG A 601 17.32 -24.76 15.07
N ASN A 602 18.62 -24.74 14.81
CA ASN A 602 19.46 -25.94 14.87
C ASN A 602 19.86 -26.25 16.33
N PRO A 603 20.20 -27.52 16.65
CA PRO A 603 20.59 -27.91 18.00
C PRO A 603 21.79 -27.12 18.54
N TRP A 604 21.74 -26.87 19.82
CA TRP A 604 22.86 -26.34 20.61
C TRP A 604 23.57 -27.45 21.37
N PRO A 605 24.90 -27.40 21.64
CA PRO A 605 25.80 -26.32 21.22
C PRO A 605 26.32 -26.53 19.78
N LEU A 606 26.45 -25.42 19.07
CA LEU A 606 27.33 -25.36 17.92
C LEU A 606 28.78 -25.57 18.40
N HIS A 607 29.68 -25.97 17.50
CA HIS A 607 31.09 -26.13 17.85
C HIS A 607 31.60 -24.89 18.61
N PRO A 608 32.28 -25.01 19.78
CA PRO A 608 32.63 -23.86 20.61
C PRO A 608 33.45 -22.78 19.91
N GLU A 609 34.30 -23.18 18.98
CA GLU A 609 35.16 -22.28 18.19
C GLU A 609 34.41 -21.70 16.97
N ILE A 610 33.44 -22.44 16.44
CA ILE A 610 32.62 -22.04 15.27
C ILE A 610 31.33 -21.36 15.71
N GLY A 611 30.82 -21.70 16.90
CA GLY A 611 29.55 -21.17 17.42
C GLY A 611 29.47 -19.64 17.45
N LEU A 612 30.55 -18.96 17.74
CA LEU A 612 30.65 -17.50 17.68
C LEU A 612 30.65 -16.98 16.22
N GLN A 613 31.09 -17.78 15.25
CA GLN A 613 31.10 -17.43 13.83
C GLN A 613 29.78 -17.79 13.12
N TRP A 614 29.04 -18.76 13.66
CA TRP A 614 27.82 -19.31 13.07
C TRP A 614 26.55 -18.76 13.73
N GLY A 615 26.68 -17.82 14.65
CA GLY A 615 25.57 -17.22 15.39
C GLY A 615 25.02 -18.12 16.48
N ASN A 616 23.74 -17.95 16.83
CA ASN A 616 23.09 -18.66 17.93
C ASN A 616 22.29 -19.91 17.49
N GLY A 617 22.55 -20.42 16.28
CA GLY A 617 21.84 -21.57 15.72
C GLY A 617 20.41 -21.27 15.24
N THR A 618 19.98 -20.02 15.28
CA THR A 618 18.64 -19.61 14.85
C THR A 618 18.71 -18.93 13.49
N SER A 619 17.78 -19.26 12.59
CA SER A 619 17.67 -18.65 11.27
C SER A 619 17.34 -17.17 11.32
N ASN A 620 17.39 -16.51 10.17
CA ASN A 620 16.65 -15.27 9.96
C ASN A 620 15.17 -15.48 10.24
N LYS A 621 14.45 -14.39 10.55
CA LYS A 621 13.02 -14.38 10.71
C LYS A 621 12.35 -14.38 9.34
N ALA A 622 11.49 -15.36 9.11
CA ALA A 622 10.54 -15.35 8.02
C ALA A 622 9.14 -15.14 8.58
N HIS A 623 8.19 -14.74 7.75
CA HIS A 623 6.85 -14.42 8.24
C HIS A 623 5.80 -15.15 7.42
N LEU A 624 4.88 -15.81 8.13
CA LEU A 624 3.64 -16.35 7.57
C LEU A 624 2.52 -15.35 7.86
N ILE A 625 1.76 -15.01 6.84
CA ILE A 625 0.62 -14.11 6.97
C ILE A 625 -0.63 -14.95 7.28
N VAL A 626 -1.28 -14.64 8.40
CA VAL A 626 -2.64 -15.11 8.68
C VAL A 626 -3.59 -14.00 8.26
N LYS A 627 -4.24 -14.15 7.11
CA LYS A 627 -5.20 -13.18 6.59
C LYS A 627 -6.56 -13.34 7.24
N PHE A 628 -7.36 -12.27 7.28
CA PHE A 628 -8.74 -12.33 7.74
C PHE A 628 -9.56 -13.32 6.91
N ARG A 629 -10.50 -14.00 7.57
CA ARG A 629 -11.52 -14.81 6.89
C ARG A 629 -12.45 -13.89 6.09
N ASP A 630 -12.86 -14.35 4.91
CA ASP A 630 -13.79 -13.65 4.02
C ASP A 630 -15.19 -13.51 4.64
#